data_4886872f4b876e1ba081f4a17aad31ff
#
_entry.id   4886872f4b876e1ba081f4a17aad31ff
#
_cell.length_a   1.000
_cell.length_b   1.000
_cell.length_c   1.000
_cell.angle_alpha   90.00
_cell.angle_beta   90.00
_cell.angle_gamma   90.00
#
_symmetry.space_group_name_H-M   'P 1'
#
loop_
_entity.id
_entity.type
_entity.pdbx_description
1 polymer ?
#
loop_
_entity_poly.entity_id
_entity_poly.type
_entity_poly.pdbx_seq_one_letter_code
_entity_poly.pdbx_strand_id
1 'polypeptide(L)'
;MSAYTNGLALWKHFEEKQGAIINCLKAEQYEELNELIQELDEEVMEISGAHFFVESFYDSFEMTFDTGPNKTTQYLCQMLCDIAPKSVKQKWIMNATLPPMSQKAIQAMVQIKNEEYTLADFHVFYQIENDMLDCKVYCPGFNLIGNPENKKEMSMYLMELAIGQLAYELSL
;
A
#
# COMPACT_ATOMS: atom_id res chain seq x y z
N MET A 1 -13.69 21.30 11.80
CA MET A 1 -14.50 20.08 12.00
C MET A 1 -13.59 18.98 12.52
N SER A 2 -14.12 17.93 13.16
CA SER A 2 -13.27 16.81 13.62
C SER A 2 -12.90 15.89 12.45
N ALA A 3 -11.79 15.16 12.56
CA ALA A 3 -11.39 14.16 11.54
C ALA A 3 -12.52 13.14 11.28
N TYR A 4 -13.26 12.75 12.32
CA TYR A 4 -14.42 11.87 12.20
C TYR A 4 -15.54 12.48 11.32
N THR A 5 -15.89 13.75 11.54
CA THR A 5 -16.95 14.44 10.78
C THR A 5 -16.53 14.60 9.31
N ASN A 6 -15.27 14.95 9.07
CA ASN A 6 -14.72 15.06 7.70
C ASN A 6 -14.68 13.68 7.02
N GLY A 7 -14.34 12.62 7.77
CA GLY A 7 -14.38 11.26 7.26
C GLY A 7 -15.77 10.79 6.81
N LEU A 8 -16.82 11.17 7.53
CA LEU A 8 -18.20 10.88 7.09
C LEU A 8 -18.56 11.63 5.79
N ALA A 9 -18.09 12.87 5.64
CA ALA A 9 -18.30 13.64 4.40
C ALA A 9 -17.52 13.03 3.21
N LEU A 10 -16.27 12.64 3.42
CA LEU A 10 -15.44 11.91 2.45
C LEU A 10 -16.16 10.66 1.93
N TRP A 11 -16.71 9.84 2.85
CA TRP A 11 -17.38 8.60 2.42
C TRP A 11 -18.66 8.87 1.63
N LYS A 12 -19.39 9.93 1.92
CA LYS A 12 -20.53 10.33 1.10
C LYS A 12 -20.09 10.71 -0.31
N HIS A 13 -19.02 11.49 -0.44
CA HIS A 13 -18.44 11.86 -1.73
C HIS A 13 -17.90 10.64 -2.48
N PHE A 14 -17.24 9.72 -1.79
CA PHE A 14 -16.79 8.47 -2.37
C PHE A 14 -17.95 7.60 -2.89
N GLU A 15 -19.05 7.47 -2.13
CA GLU A 15 -20.24 6.73 -2.56
C GLU A 15 -20.81 7.26 -3.87
N GLU A 16 -20.79 8.56 -4.11
CA GLU A 16 -21.24 9.20 -5.34
C GLU A 16 -20.33 8.84 -6.54
N LYS A 17 -19.01 8.72 -6.31
CA LYS A 17 -18.01 8.44 -7.36
C LYS A 17 -17.67 6.96 -7.55
N GLN A 18 -17.91 6.08 -6.57
CA GLN A 18 -17.43 4.70 -6.57
C GLN A 18 -17.83 3.89 -7.81
N GLY A 19 -19.01 4.16 -8.38
CA GLY A 19 -19.47 3.47 -9.59
C GLY A 19 -18.62 3.81 -10.81
N ALA A 20 -18.25 5.08 -10.98
CA ALA A 20 -17.37 5.54 -12.04
C ALA A 20 -15.94 4.99 -11.85
N ILE A 21 -15.42 5.04 -10.62
CA ILE A 21 -14.11 4.48 -10.26
C ILE A 21 -14.02 3.00 -10.62
N ILE A 22 -15.02 2.19 -10.25
CA ILE A 22 -15.09 0.77 -10.59
C ILE A 22 -15.11 0.55 -12.10
N ASN A 23 -15.86 1.37 -12.84
CA ASN A 23 -15.92 1.26 -14.30
C ASN A 23 -14.56 1.58 -14.94
N CYS A 24 -13.87 2.63 -14.50
CA CYS A 24 -12.53 2.96 -14.97
C CYS A 24 -11.52 1.84 -14.66
N LEU A 25 -11.57 1.26 -13.47
CA LEU A 25 -10.71 0.13 -13.11
C LEU A 25 -10.94 -1.09 -14.01
N LYS A 26 -12.20 -1.42 -14.31
CA LYS A 26 -12.56 -2.54 -15.19
C LYS A 26 -12.16 -2.30 -16.64
N ALA A 27 -12.20 -1.05 -17.08
CA ALA A 27 -11.87 -0.65 -18.44
C ALA A 27 -10.39 -0.27 -18.62
N GLU A 28 -9.59 -0.32 -17.55
CA GLU A 28 -8.17 0.09 -17.51
C GLU A 28 -7.96 1.55 -17.98
N GLN A 29 -8.94 2.43 -17.68
CA GLN A 29 -8.93 3.85 -18.03
C GLN A 29 -8.26 4.65 -16.90
N TYR A 30 -6.92 4.60 -16.84
CA TYR A 30 -6.15 5.15 -15.72
C TYR A 30 -6.12 6.70 -15.69
N GLU A 31 -6.24 7.38 -16.82
CA GLU A 31 -6.29 8.85 -16.87
C GLU A 31 -7.56 9.37 -16.22
N GLU A 32 -8.72 8.86 -16.64
CA GLU A 32 -10.02 9.21 -16.06
C GLU A 32 -10.13 8.77 -14.59
N LEU A 33 -9.53 7.63 -14.24
CA LEU A 33 -9.45 7.15 -12.87
C LEU A 33 -8.71 8.16 -11.98
N ASN A 34 -7.56 8.65 -12.42
CA ASN A 34 -6.77 9.62 -11.67
C ASN A 34 -7.53 10.93 -11.43
N GLU A 35 -8.28 11.42 -12.43
CA GLU A 35 -9.13 12.62 -12.28
C GLU A 35 -10.23 12.40 -11.23
N LEU A 36 -10.86 11.21 -11.21
CA LEU A 36 -11.91 10.88 -10.23
C LEU A 36 -11.37 10.77 -8.79
N ILE A 37 -10.14 10.29 -8.65
CA ILE A 37 -9.51 10.04 -7.34
C ILE A 37 -8.89 11.31 -6.77
N GLN A 38 -8.42 12.24 -7.59
CA GLN A 38 -7.62 13.38 -7.13
C GLN A 38 -8.31 14.18 -6.01
N GLU A 39 -9.58 14.55 -6.17
CA GLU A 39 -10.31 15.30 -5.15
C GLU A 39 -10.49 14.50 -3.85
N LEU A 40 -10.74 13.20 -3.97
CA LEU A 40 -10.88 12.30 -2.82
C LEU A 40 -9.55 12.11 -2.09
N ASP A 41 -8.45 12.04 -2.83
CA ASP A 41 -7.10 11.93 -2.26
C ASP A 41 -6.69 13.20 -1.50
N GLU A 42 -7.04 14.38 -2.03
CA GLU A 42 -6.87 15.66 -1.35
C GLU A 42 -7.65 15.69 -0.01
N GLU A 43 -8.91 15.22 0.00
CA GLU A 43 -9.71 15.10 1.22
C GLU A 43 -9.09 14.11 2.23
N VAL A 44 -8.61 12.96 1.77
CA VAL A 44 -7.92 11.96 2.61
C VAL A 44 -6.66 12.56 3.21
N MET A 45 -5.86 13.27 2.40
CA MET A 45 -4.65 13.95 2.86
C MET A 45 -4.95 15.00 3.92
N GLU A 46 -6.01 15.81 3.75
CA GLU A 46 -6.41 16.80 4.75
C GLU A 46 -6.88 16.17 6.08
N ILE A 47 -7.53 14.99 6.01
CA ILE A 47 -8.05 14.31 7.20
C ILE A 47 -6.96 13.56 7.96
N SER A 48 -6.10 12.85 7.23
CA SER A 48 -5.20 11.84 7.81
C SER A 48 -3.71 12.09 7.57
N GLY A 49 -3.34 12.88 6.57
CA GLY A 49 -1.96 13.04 6.13
C GLY A 49 -1.46 11.86 5.29
N ALA A 50 -2.36 11.01 4.79
CA ALA A 50 -2.06 9.89 3.90
C ALA A 50 -2.55 10.17 2.48
N HIS A 51 -1.93 9.53 1.51
CA HIS A 51 -2.52 9.30 0.19
C HIS A 51 -3.29 7.98 0.18
N PHE A 52 -4.14 7.78 -0.81
CA PHE A 52 -4.72 6.47 -1.07
C PHE A 52 -4.67 6.13 -2.56
N PHE A 53 -4.72 4.86 -2.85
CA PHE A 53 -4.84 4.36 -4.21
C PHE A 53 -5.84 3.22 -4.27
N VAL A 54 -6.34 2.94 -5.46
CA VAL A 54 -7.30 1.88 -5.72
C VAL A 54 -6.80 0.94 -6.80
N GLU A 55 -7.08 -0.33 -6.62
CA GLU A 55 -6.68 -1.39 -7.55
C GLU A 55 -7.83 -2.36 -7.78
N SER A 56 -7.78 -3.07 -8.90
CA SER A 56 -8.63 -4.22 -9.16
C SER A 56 -7.79 -5.50 -9.23
N PHE A 57 -8.25 -6.52 -8.53
CA PHE A 57 -7.64 -7.83 -8.56
C PHE A 57 -8.72 -8.89 -8.79
N TYR A 58 -8.75 -9.48 -10.00
CA TYR A 58 -9.86 -10.31 -10.47
C TYR A 58 -11.21 -9.56 -10.34
N ASP A 59 -12.14 -10.10 -9.56
CA ASP A 59 -13.46 -9.51 -9.31
C ASP A 59 -13.51 -8.65 -8.04
N SER A 60 -12.38 -8.42 -7.38
CA SER A 60 -12.26 -7.63 -6.16
C SER A 60 -11.71 -6.25 -6.44
N PHE A 61 -12.16 -5.25 -5.68
CA PHE A 61 -11.61 -3.89 -5.68
C PHE A 61 -10.97 -3.63 -4.34
N GLU A 62 -9.77 -3.07 -4.37
CA GLU A 62 -9.01 -2.75 -3.17
C GLU A 62 -8.77 -1.24 -3.09
N MET A 63 -8.86 -0.71 -1.88
CA MET A 63 -8.48 0.64 -1.51
C MET A 63 -7.42 0.54 -0.43
N THR A 64 -6.27 1.15 -0.67
CA THR A 64 -5.14 1.09 0.26
C THR A 64 -4.69 2.50 0.61
N PHE A 65 -4.51 2.77 1.89
CA PHE A 65 -3.93 4.02 2.39
C PHE A 65 -2.41 3.88 2.51
N ASP A 66 -1.69 4.81 1.90
CA ASP A 66 -0.23 4.96 2.03
C ASP A 66 0.06 5.91 3.20
N THR A 67 0.25 5.33 4.36
CA THR A 67 0.36 6.07 5.63
C THR A 67 1.79 6.41 6.02
N GLY A 68 2.78 5.76 5.42
CA GLY A 68 4.14 5.80 5.94
C GLY A 68 4.21 5.37 7.43
N PRO A 69 5.33 5.63 8.12
CA PRO A 69 5.56 5.16 9.50
C PRO A 69 4.85 6.00 10.58
N ASN A 70 4.05 6.99 10.21
CA ASN A 70 3.40 7.90 11.17
C ASN A 70 2.20 7.23 11.84
N LYS A 71 2.29 6.96 13.13
CA LYS A 71 1.24 6.29 13.91
C LYS A 71 -0.08 7.07 13.98
N THR A 72 -0.05 8.39 13.98
CA THR A 72 -1.26 9.22 13.95
C THR A 72 -1.97 9.06 12.62
N THR A 73 -1.25 9.10 11.52
CA THR A 73 -1.76 8.85 10.17
C THR A 73 -2.37 7.46 10.06
N GLN A 74 -1.67 6.42 10.53
CA GLN A 74 -2.16 5.03 10.54
C GLN A 74 -3.47 4.91 11.34
N TYR A 75 -3.54 5.54 12.53
CA TYR A 75 -4.74 5.55 13.34
C TYR A 75 -5.92 6.24 12.64
N LEU A 76 -5.68 7.38 11.98
CA LEU A 76 -6.71 8.10 11.25
C LEU A 76 -7.20 7.31 10.03
N CYS A 77 -6.32 6.64 9.31
CA CYS A 77 -6.71 5.76 8.20
C CYS A 77 -7.49 4.53 8.69
N GLN A 78 -7.12 3.95 9.83
CA GLN A 78 -7.91 2.89 10.46
C GLN A 78 -9.31 3.40 10.84
N MET A 79 -9.40 4.60 11.43
CA MET A 79 -10.69 5.24 11.72
C MET A 79 -11.52 5.43 10.44
N LEU A 80 -10.91 5.89 9.34
CA LEU A 80 -11.61 6.01 8.04
C LEU A 80 -12.15 4.66 7.58
N CYS A 81 -11.36 3.58 7.65
CA CYS A 81 -11.84 2.23 7.33
C CYS A 81 -13.01 1.81 8.23
N ASP A 82 -12.94 2.10 9.53
CA ASP A 82 -13.95 1.69 10.52
C ASP A 82 -15.30 2.38 10.29
N ILE A 83 -15.29 3.67 9.94
CA ILE A 83 -16.51 4.47 9.70
C ILE A 83 -17.05 4.38 8.28
N ALA A 84 -16.35 3.68 7.38
CA ALA A 84 -16.81 3.51 6.01
C ALA A 84 -18.21 2.88 5.96
N PRO A 85 -19.12 3.38 5.11
CA PRO A 85 -20.46 2.87 5.03
C PRO A 85 -20.52 1.44 4.49
N LYS A 86 -21.58 0.74 4.82
CA LYS A 86 -21.76 -0.66 4.42
C LYS A 86 -21.74 -0.86 2.90
N SER A 87 -22.26 0.09 2.14
CA SER A 87 -22.25 0.13 0.67
C SER A 87 -20.86 0.11 0.07
N VAL A 88 -19.88 0.74 0.75
CA VAL A 88 -18.46 0.73 0.37
C VAL A 88 -17.82 -0.59 0.81
N LYS A 89 -17.95 -0.97 2.07
CA LYS A 89 -17.37 -2.21 2.63
C LYS A 89 -17.81 -3.49 1.91
N GLN A 90 -18.97 -3.48 1.26
CA GLN A 90 -19.46 -4.62 0.48
C GLN A 90 -18.77 -4.78 -0.88
N LYS A 91 -18.16 -3.73 -1.40
CA LYS A 91 -17.53 -3.72 -2.73
C LYS A 91 -16.03 -3.62 -2.67
N TRP A 92 -15.48 -3.04 -1.60
CA TRP A 92 -14.08 -2.70 -1.47
C TRP A 92 -13.43 -3.45 -0.32
N ILE A 93 -12.28 -4.05 -0.59
CA ILE A 93 -11.33 -4.46 0.45
C ILE A 93 -10.56 -3.20 0.84
N MET A 94 -10.55 -2.89 2.13
CA MET A 94 -9.96 -1.65 2.64
C MET A 94 -8.75 -1.96 3.50
N ASN A 95 -7.61 -1.41 3.12
CA ASN A 95 -6.34 -1.57 3.80
C ASN A 95 -5.94 -0.24 4.43
N ALA A 96 -5.98 -0.14 5.76
CA ALA A 96 -5.60 1.06 6.51
C ALA A 96 -4.10 1.38 6.45
N THR A 97 -3.28 0.41 6.01
CA THR A 97 -1.85 0.51 5.76
C THR A 97 -1.51 -0.37 4.56
N LEU A 98 -0.30 -0.26 4.03
CA LEU A 98 0.16 -1.12 2.93
C LEU A 98 0.08 -2.61 3.34
N PRO A 99 -0.72 -3.43 2.64
CA PRO A 99 -0.79 -4.87 2.90
C PRO A 99 0.47 -5.58 2.37
N PRO A 100 0.66 -6.86 2.71
CA PRO A 100 1.66 -7.69 2.05
C PRO A 100 1.45 -7.69 0.53
N MET A 101 2.55 -7.71 -0.20
CA MET A 101 2.57 -7.72 -1.65
C MET A 101 1.73 -8.87 -2.24
N SER A 102 0.90 -8.56 -3.22
CA SER A 102 0.12 -9.56 -3.95
C SER A 102 0.99 -10.40 -4.88
N GLN A 103 0.50 -11.57 -5.30
CA GLN A 103 1.20 -12.39 -6.30
C GLN A 103 1.43 -11.68 -7.65
N LYS A 104 0.59 -10.71 -8.00
CA LYS A 104 0.81 -9.86 -9.19
C LYS A 104 2.04 -8.98 -9.03
N ALA A 105 2.25 -8.43 -7.85
CA ALA A 105 3.37 -7.54 -7.57
C ALA A 105 4.72 -8.27 -7.62
N ILE A 106 4.76 -9.60 -7.48
CA ILE A 106 5.98 -10.40 -7.66
C ILE A 106 6.59 -10.22 -9.05
N GLN A 107 5.77 -9.91 -10.05
CA GLN A 107 6.23 -9.62 -11.41
C GLN A 107 6.65 -8.16 -11.61
N ALA A 108 6.49 -7.30 -10.61
CA ALA A 108 6.93 -5.91 -10.70
C ALA A 108 8.46 -5.83 -10.90
N MET A 109 8.86 -4.90 -11.77
CA MET A 109 10.27 -4.70 -12.11
C MET A 109 10.92 -3.73 -11.13
N VAL A 110 12.10 -4.09 -10.67
CA VAL A 110 12.98 -3.24 -9.85
C VAL A 110 14.25 -2.98 -10.63
N GLN A 111 14.57 -1.71 -10.85
CA GLN A 111 15.79 -1.33 -11.53
C GLN A 111 16.94 -1.11 -10.52
N ILE A 112 18.03 -1.85 -10.71
CA ILE A 112 19.27 -1.67 -9.95
C ILE A 112 20.34 -1.24 -10.93
N LYS A 113 20.70 0.04 -10.93
CA LYS A 113 21.55 0.69 -11.94
C LYS A 113 20.97 0.53 -13.35
N ASN A 114 21.60 -0.24 -14.22
CA ASN A 114 21.22 -0.45 -15.61
C ASN A 114 20.63 -1.84 -15.85
N GLU A 115 20.38 -2.61 -14.79
CA GLU A 115 19.81 -3.95 -14.87
C GLU A 115 18.45 -3.99 -14.21
N GLU A 116 17.54 -4.76 -14.77
CA GLU A 116 16.19 -4.95 -14.31
C GLU A 116 16.04 -6.32 -13.65
N TYR A 117 15.38 -6.34 -12.49
CA TYR A 117 15.07 -7.55 -11.73
C TYR A 117 13.58 -7.57 -11.43
N THR A 118 12.99 -8.74 -11.36
CA THR A 118 11.65 -8.92 -10.83
C THR A 118 11.72 -9.07 -9.31
N LEU A 119 10.63 -8.80 -8.61
CA LEU A 119 10.58 -9.10 -7.18
C LEU A 119 10.73 -10.60 -6.89
N ALA A 120 10.43 -11.46 -7.87
CA ALA A 120 10.67 -12.91 -7.79
C ALA A 120 12.17 -13.29 -7.71
N ASP A 121 13.08 -12.41 -8.12
CA ASP A 121 14.53 -12.64 -8.05
C ASP A 121 15.10 -12.38 -6.64
N PHE A 122 14.29 -11.80 -5.75
CA PHE A 122 14.66 -11.56 -4.36
C PHE A 122 14.31 -12.76 -3.49
N HIS A 123 15.26 -13.20 -2.69
CA HIS A 123 15.09 -14.32 -1.77
C HIS A 123 15.34 -13.88 -0.33
N VAL A 124 14.46 -14.28 0.57
CA VAL A 124 14.60 -14.05 2.00
C VAL A 124 14.88 -15.38 2.68
N PHE A 125 16.04 -15.47 3.29
CA PHE A 125 16.42 -16.57 4.19
C PHE A 125 16.18 -16.10 5.61
N TYR A 126 15.48 -16.88 6.41
CA TYR A 126 15.18 -16.49 7.79
C TYR A 126 15.45 -17.62 8.76
N GLN A 127 15.79 -17.22 9.99
CA GLN A 127 15.98 -18.11 11.12
C GLN A 127 15.31 -17.48 12.35
N ILE A 128 14.64 -18.30 13.16
CA ILE A 128 14.01 -17.85 14.40
C ILE A 128 14.83 -18.36 15.54
N GLU A 129 15.41 -17.46 16.35
CA GLU A 129 16.16 -17.77 17.55
C GLU A 129 15.72 -16.85 18.69
N ASN A 130 15.36 -17.42 19.84
CA ASN A 130 14.95 -16.67 21.04
C ASN A 130 13.84 -15.64 20.77
N ASP A 131 12.82 -16.02 20.02
CA ASP A 131 11.72 -15.14 19.59
C ASP A 131 12.15 -13.95 18.72
N MET A 132 13.35 -13.97 18.20
CA MET A 132 13.86 -13.02 17.22
C MET A 132 13.93 -13.66 15.84
N LEU A 133 13.59 -12.86 14.83
CA LEU A 133 13.66 -13.23 13.41
C LEU A 133 14.95 -12.64 12.82
N ASP A 134 15.93 -13.51 12.51
CA ASP A 134 17.11 -13.12 11.73
C ASP A 134 16.82 -13.34 10.23
N CYS A 135 16.89 -12.27 9.44
CA CYS A 135 16.60 -12.31 8.01
C CYS A 135 17.81 -11.92 7.17
N LYS A 136 18.05 -12.69 6.11
CA LYS A 136 19.04 -12.36 5.07
C LYS A 136 18.34 -12.22 3.74
N VAL A 137 18.37 -11.02 3.17
CA VAL A 137 17.81 -10.73 1.85
C VAL A 137 18.89 -10.86 0.80
N TYR A 138 18.61 -11.59 -0.25
CA TYR A 138 19.51 -11.81 -1.38
C TYR A 138 18.82 -11.40 -2.68
N CYS A 139 19.57 -10.71 -3.54
CA CYS A 139 19.23 -10.46 -4.92
C CYS A 139 20.50 -10.50 -5.77
N PRO A 140 20.47 -11.07 -6.98
CA PRO A 140 21.62 -11.05 -7.88
C PRO A 140 22.18 -9.67 -8.16
N GLY A 141 21.31 -8.63 -8.18
CA GLY A 141 21.69 -7.23 -8.39
C GLY A 141 22.41 -6.56 -7.21
N PHE A 142 22.45 -7.16 -6.03
CA PHE A 142 23.09 -6.56 -4.86
C PHE A 142 24.59 -6.38 -4.97
N ASN A 143 25.27 -7.15 -5.82
CA ASN A 143 26.68 -6.95 -6.14
C ASN A 143 26.95 -5.63 -6.89
N LEU A 144 25.96 -5.08 -7.58
CA LEU A 144 26.04 -3.81 -8.30
C LEU A 144 25.90 -2.59 -7.38
N ILE A 145 25.35 -2.79 -6.19
CA ILE A 145 25.18 -1.76 -5.17
C ILE A 145 26.46 -1.70 -4.33
N GLY A 146 27.27 -0.66 -4.52
CA GLY A 146 28.56 -0.52 -3.84
C GLY A 146 28.45 -0.09 -2.37
N ASN A 147 27.40 0.64 -1.99
CA ASN A 147 27.21 1.15 -0.63
C ASN A 147 26.42 0.15 0.23
N PRO A 148 26.98 -0.31 1.38
CA PRO A 148 26.25 -1.22 2.29
C PRO A 148 24.95 -0.64 2.84
N GLU A 149 24.88 0.67 3.11
CA GLU A 149 23.64 1.30 3.61
C GLU A 149 22.51 1.23 2.58
N ASN A 150 22.79 1.47 1.30
CA ASN A 150 21.78 1.34 0.25
C ASN A 150 21.28 -0.11 0.10
N LYS A 151 22.16 -1.11 0.33
CA LYS A 151 21.73 -2.52 0.35
C LYS A 151 20.80 -2.79 1.52
N LYS A 152 21.11 -2.22 2.68
CA LYS A 152 20.28 -2.34 3.88
C LYS A 152 18.90 -1.71 3.66
N GLU A 153 18.86 -0.48 3.17
CA GLU A 153 17.61 0.24 2.85
C GLU A 153 16.75 -0.56 1.86
N MET A 154 17.36 -1.04 0.78
CA MET A 154 16.67 -1.89 -0.20
C MET A 154 16.13 -3.18 0.45
N SER A 155 16.91 -3.82 1.31
CA SER A 155 16.49 -5.04 2.01
C SER A 155 15.32 -4.76 2.97
N MET A 156 15.34 -3.65 3.68
CA MET A 156 14.25 -3.24 4.56
C MET A 156 12.96 -2.98 3.77
N TYR A 157 13.06 -2.24 2.67
CA TYR A 157 11.95 -1.99 1.77
C TYR A 157 11.33 -3.29 1.22
N LEU A 158 12.17 -4.24 0.79
CA LEU A 158 11.71 -5.54 0.29
C LEU A 158 11.03 -6.39 1.36
N MET A 159 11.52 -6.31 2.60
CA MET A 159 10.86 -6.98 3.72
C MET A 159 9.50 -6.35 4.01
N GLU A 160 9.40 -5.02 4.03
CA GLU A 160 8.12 -4.32 4.20
C GLU A 160 7.11 -4.72 3.11
N LEU A 161 7.54 -4.78 1.84
CA LEU A 161 6.70 -5.25 0.74
C LEU A 161 6.24 -6.71 0.94
N ALA A 162 7.12 -7.57 1.43
CA ALA A 162 6.85 -9.00 1.57
C ALA A 162 5.84 -9.31 2.68
N ILE A 163 5.94 -8.63 3.84
CA ILE A 163 5.11 -8.93 5.02
C ILE A 163 4.04 -7.87 5.31
N GLY A 164 4.06 -6.76 4.57
CA GLY A 164 3.20 -5.60 4.80
C GLY A 164 3.73 -4.66 5.88
N GLN A 165 3.36 -3.40 5.77
CA GLN A 165 3.87 -2.33 6.62
C GLN A 165 3.66 -2.59 8.11
N LEU A 166 2.45 -2.95 8.53
CA LEU A 166 2.14 -3.14 9.95
C LEU A 166 2.94 -4.28 10.57
N ALA A 167 3.04 -5.42 9.88
CA ALA A 167 3.81 -6.56 10.36
C ALA A 167 5.31 -6.25 10.42
N TYR A 168 5.83 -5.52 9.45
CA TYR A 168 7.21 -5.07 9.43
C TYR A 168 7.53 -4.15 10.61
N GLU A 169 6.69 -3.14 10.87
CA GLU A 169 6.88 -2.20 11.99
C GLU A 169 6.78 -2.87 13.38
N LEU A 170 6.00 -3.94 13.51
CA LEU A 170 5.90 -4.71 14.75
C LEU A 170 7.07 -5.68 14.95
N SER A 171 7.89 -5.93 13.93
CA SER A 171 9.05 -6.82 13.95
C SER A 171 10.38 -6.09 14.22
N LEU A 172 10.39 -4.76 14.25
CA LEU A 172 11.54 -3.91 14.57
C LEU A 172 11.69 -3.72 16.08
#